data_872ce3557165ab5fcd9a85507812dc7f
#
_entry.id   872ce3557165ab5fcd9a85507812dc7f
#
_cell.length_a   1.000
_cell.length_b   1.000
_cell.length_c   1.000
_cell.angle_alpha   90.00
_cell.angle_beta   90.00
_cell.angle_gamma   90.00
#
_symmetry.space_group_name_H-M   'P 1'
#
loop_
_entity.id
_entity.type
_entity.pdbx_description
1 polymer ?
#
loop_
_entity_poly.entity_id
_entity_poly.type
_entity_poly.pdbx_seq_one_letter_code
_entity_poly.pdbx_strand_id
1 'polypeptide(L)'
;MGFLLIKPWSREMMANIWSSVKLNRLHIEATIIGIAFVLEGIYHFIDQDFFEAIVPTWFRYATFANLASGGAEIVLGLMLIIPKFRRIGAWGLLLLLVAVYPANIDMFINDVDVQTNALGVVERVVDAEGVRLRNFIRLPFQFLFVWLVWRHTRKQPINFSGS
;
A
#
# COMPACT_ATOMS: atom_id res chain seq x y z
N MET A 1 4.61 54.92 25.06
CA MET A 1 3.60 53.92 24.58
C MET A 1 4.10 53.41 23.24
N GLY A 2 4.92 52.36 23.24
CA GLY A 2 5.56 51.83 22.03
C GLY A 2 4.62 50.81 21.38
N PHE A 3 4.10 51.15 20.21
CA PHE A 3 3.42 50.21 19.35
C PHE A 3 4.42 49.14 18.89
N LEU A 4 4.28 47.91 19.36
CA LEU A 4 4.93 46.71 18.79
C LEU A 4 4.44 46.56 17.36
N LEU A 5 5.22 47.05 16.39
CA LEU A 5 5.02 46.82 14.99
C LEU A 5 5.24 45.29 14.75
N ILE A 6 4.16 44.52 14.68
CA ILE A 6 4.19 43.14 14.25
C ILE A 6 4.73 43.14 12.81
N LYS A 7 5.98 42.70 12.66
CA LYS A 7 6.63 42.62 11.35
C LYS A 7 5.80 41.73 10.42
N PRO A 8 5.32 42.21 9.28
CA PRO A 8 4.50 41.36 8.39
C PRO A 8 5.30 40.15 7.94
N TRP A 9 4.66 39.00 7.93
CA TRP A 9 5.25 37.71 7.53
C TRP A 9 5.89 37.86 6.14
N SER A 10 7.20 37.63 6.05
CA SER A 10 7.89 37.69 4.77
C SER A 10 7.39 36.51 3.86
N ARG A 11 7.36 36.72 2.53
CA ARG A 11 7.01 35.69 1.56
C ARG A 11 7.88 34.45 1.73
N GLU A 12 9.15 34.60 2.07
CA GLU A 12 10.10 33.53 2.33
C GLU A 12 9.73 32.70 3.58
N MET A 13 9.32 33.36 4.66
CA MET A 13 8.90 32.69 5.89
C MET A 13 7.64 31.88 5.66
N MET A 14 6.68 32.42 4.92
CA MET A 14 5.48 31.68 4.53
C MET A 14 5.81 30.48 3.65
N ALA A 15 6.70 30.64 2.66
CA ALA A 15 7.15 29.54 1.79
C ALA A 15 7.82 28.42 2.59
N ASN A 16 8.66 28.75 3.57
CA ASN A 16 9.33 27.78 4.44
C ASN A 16 8.34 27.04 5.34
N ILE A 17 7.35 27.72 5.89
CA ILE A 17 6.28 27.06 6.68
C ILE A 17 5.48 26.08 5.80
N TRP A 18 5.07 26.52 4.61
CA TRP A 18 4.31 25.67 3.69
C TRP A 18 5.10 24.45 3.22
N SER A 19 6.41 24.61 2.95
CA SER A 19 7.27 23.48 2.58
C SER A 19 7.42 22.48 3.72
N SER A 20 7.60 22.96 4.96
CA SER A 20 7.71 22.11 6.15
C SER A 20 6.41 21.34 6.43
N VAL A 21 5.26 22.00 6.35
CA VAL A 21 3.95 21.35 6.51
C VAL A 21 3.72 20.29 5.44
N LYS A 22 4.09 20.56 4.19
CA LYS A 22 3.95 19.61 3.08
C LYS A 22 4.85 18.39 3.29
N LEU A 23 6.10 18.58 3.72
CA LEU A 23 7.03 17.48 4.01
C LEU A 23 6.51 16.60 5.15
N ASN A 24 6.02 17.21 6.24
CA ASN A 24 5.44 16.44 7.35
C ASN A 24 4.24 15.61 6.92
N ARG A 25 3.34 16.15 6.10
CA ARG A 25 2.19 15.41 5.56
C ARG A 25 2.62 14.21 4.72
N LEU A 26 3.62 14.38 3.85
CA LEU A 26 4.14 13.29 3.03
C LEU A 26 4.84 12.21 3.87
N HIS A 27 5.49 12.60 4.98
CA HIS A 27 6.07 11.64 5.91
C HIS A 27 4.99 10.82 6.62
N ILE A 28 3.96 11.47 7.14
CA ILE A 28 2.83 10.80 7.80
C ILE A 28 2.12 9.85 6.82
N GLU A 29 1.83 10.33 5.61
CA GLU A 29 1.19 9.53 4.57
C GLU A 29 2.02 8.27 4.22
N ALA A 30 3.33 8.44 3.97
CA ALA A 30 4.22 7.32 3.69
C ALA A 30 4.28 6.31 4.84
N THR A 31 4.24 6.80 6.09
CA THR A 31 4.26 5.94 7.27
C THR A 31 2.97 5.14 7.39
N ILE A 32 1.81 5.76 7.21
CA ILE A 32 0.50 5.09 7.27
C ILE A 32 0.40 4.02 6.18
N ILE A 33 0.77 4.38 4.93
CA ILE A 33 0.72 3.44 3.80
C ILE A 33 1.72 2.29 4.03
N GLY A 34 2.94 2.60 4.46
CA GLY A 34 3.96 1.60 4.73
C GLY A 34 3.55 0.63 5.84
N ILE A 35 2.94 1.12 6.93
CA ILE A 35 2.38 0.27 7.99
C ILE A 35 1.27 -0.63 7.43
N ALA A 36 0.38 -0.11 6.60
CA ALA A 36 -0.69 -0.91 5.98
C ALA A 36 -0.12 -2.07 5.17
N PHE A 37 0.90 -1.83 4.32
CA PHE A 37 1.56 -2.90 3.57
C PHE A 37 2.30 -3.89 4.47
N VAL A 38 2.96 -3.43 5.53
CA VAL A 38 3.64 -4.32 6.48
C VAL A 38 2.63 -5.25 7.18
N LEU A 39 1.49 -4.70 7.61
CA LEU A 39 0.44 -5.50 8.24
C LEU A 39 -0.17 -6.51 7.27
N GLU A 40 -0.49 -6.09 6.05
CA GLU A 40 -1.00 -7.00 5.01
C GLU A 40 0.02 -8.09 4.71
N GLY A 41 1.29 -7.73 4.53
CA GLY A 41 2.36 -8.71 4.32
C GLY A 41 2.50 -9.72 5.48
N ILE A 42 2.31 -9.30 6.73
CA ILE A 42 2.31 -10.20 7.88
C ILE A 42 1.10 -11.15 7.81
N TYR A 43 -0.07 -10.66 7.39
CA TYR A 43 -1.27 -11.48 7.23
C TYR A 43 -1.08 -12.61 6.21
N HIS A 44 -0.28 -12.43 5.17
CA HIS A 44 0.10 -13.49 4.23
C HIS A 44 0.76 -14.70 4.91
N PHE A 45 1.42 -14.50 6.04
CA PHE A 45 2.05 -15.58 6.82
C PHE A 45 1.13 -16.13 7.91
N ILE A 46 0.17 -15.35 8.38
CA ILE A 46 -0.77 -15.77 9.44
C ILE A 46 -1.91 -16.60 8.84
N ASP A 47 -2.46 -16.16 7.71
CA ASP A 47 -3.61 -16.77 7.03
C ASP A 47 -3.23 -17.23 5.62
N GLN A 48 -2.26 -18.13 5.55
CA GLN A 48 -1.70 -18.61 4.28
C GLN A 48 -2.78 -19.23 3.39
N ASP A 49 -3.67 -20.04 3.97
CA ASP A 49 -4.71 -20.75 3.24
C ASP A 49 -5.65 -19.78 2.52
N PHE A 50 -6.02 -18.67 3.18
CA PHE A 50 -6.82 -17.62 2.55
C PHE A 50 -6.10 -17.01 1.35
N PHE A 51 -4.84 -16.60 1.52
CA PHE A 51 -4.08 -15.94 0.46
C PHE A 51 -3.71 -16.88 -0.68
N GLU A 52 -3.49 -18.16 -0.42
CA GLU A 52 -3.27 -19.16 -1.45
C GLU A 52 -4.56 -19.41 -2.25
N ALA A 53 -5.73 -19.43 -1.59
CA ALA A 53 -7.01 -19.63 -2.25
C ALA A 53 -7.40 -18.50 -3.22
N ILE A 54 -6.90 -17.29 -3.03
CA ILE A 54 -7.14 -16.16 -3.96
C ILE A 54 -6.17 -16.12 -5.15
N VAL A 55 -5.09 -16.91 -5.13
CA VAL A 55 -4.21 -17.04 -6.29
C VAL A 55 -4.95 -17.69 -7.44
N PRO A 56 -4.89 -17.13 -8.67
CA PRO A 56 -5.58 -17.73 -9.82
C PRO A 56 -5.10 -19.15 -10.11
N THR A 57 -6.01 -20.04 -10.46
CA THR A 57 -5.71 -21.48 -10.69
C THR A 57 -4.75 -21.74 -11.85
N TRP A 58 -4.62 -20.81 -12.79
CA TRP A 58 -3.62 -20.89 -13.87
C TRP A 58 -2.19 -20.65 -13.37
N PHE A 59 -1.99 -20.08 -12.16
CA PHE A 59 -0.67 -19.91 -11.57
C PHE A 59 -0.35 -21.09 -10.64
N ARG A 60 0.56 -21.96 -11.07
CA ARG A 60 0.85 -23.25 -10.42
C ARG A 60 1.45 -23.18 -9.00
N TYR A 61 2.04 -22.04 -8.62
CA TYR A 61 2.84 -21.93 -7.41
C TYR A 61 2.17 -20.95 -6.42
N ALA A 62 0.97 -21.31 -5.94
CA ALA A 62 0.17 -20.45 -5.05
C ALA A 62 0.94 -20.09 -3.77
N THR A 63 1.53 -21.07 -3.09
CA THR A 63 2.35 -20.85 -1.89
C THR A 63 3.53 -19.91 -2.14
N PHE A 64 4.23 -20.08 -3.27
CA PHE A 64 5.33 -19.17 -3.63
C PHE A 64 4.80 -17.75 -3.89
N ALA A 65 3.71 -17.59 -4.63
CA ALA A 65 3.11 -16.27 -4.89
C ALA A 65 2.70 -15.60 -3.59
N ASN A 66 2.05 -16.34 -2.68
CA ASN A 66 1.66 -15.86 -1.36
C ASN A 66 2.85 -15.37 -0.55
N LEU A 67 3.84 -16.23 -0.31
CA LEU A 67 4.99 -15.90 0.53
C LEU A 67 5.88 -14.81 -0.08
N ALA A 68 6.07 -14.82 -1.41
CA ALA A 68 6.85 -13.81 -2.11
C ALA A 68 6.17 -12.43 -2.06
N SER A 69 4.85 -12.35 -2.26
CA SER A 69 4.11 -11.09 -2.15
C SER A 69 4.11 -10.57 -0.72
N GLY A 70 3.79 -11.40 0.27
CA GLY A 70 3.81 -11.00 1.67
C GLY A 70 5.19 -10.53 2.15
N GLY A 71 6.25 -11.25 1.79
CA GLY A 71 7.62 -10.85 2.08
C GLY A 71 8.01 -9.53 1.41
N ALA A 72 7.61 -9.33 0.15
CA ALA A 72 7.83 -8.10 -0.57
C ALA A 72 7.07 -6.92 0.05
N GLU A 73 5.81 -7.12 0.47
CA GLU A 73 5.02 -6.09 1.16
C GLU A 73 5.66 -5.63 2.46
N ILE A 74 6.16 -6.55 3.27
CA ILE A 74 6.86 -6.21 4.52
C ILE A 74 8.11 -5.37 4.22
N VAL A 75 8.99 -5.87 3.34
CA VAL A 75 10.26 -5.20 3.05
C VAL A 75 10.03 -3.83 2.40
N LEU A 76 9.18 -3.77 1.37
CA LEU A 76 8.92 -2.55 0.63
C LEU A 76 8.10 -1.54 1.45
N GLY A 77 7.18 -2.01 2.30
CA GLY A 77 6.45 -1.19 3.26
C GLY A 77 7.38 -0.52 4.27
N LEU A 78 8.32 -1.26 4.84
CA LEU A 78 9.38 -0.71 5.71
C LEU A 78 10.26 0.30 4.97
N MET A 79 10.64 -0.01 3.72
CA MET A 79 11.41 0.93 2.89
C MET A 79 10.62 2.22 2.60
N LEU A 80 9.30 2.15 2.45
CA LEU A 80 8.45 3.33 2.24
C LEU A 80 8.44 4.24 3.47
N ILE A 81 8.43 3.68 4.68
CA ILE A 81 8.48 4.40 5.95
C ILE A 81 9.82 5.17 6.09
N ILE A 82 10.92 4.50 5.78
CA ILE A 82 12.27 5.04 5.97
C ILE A 82 12.61 6.06 4.86
N PRO A 83 12.81 7.36 5.18
CA PRO A 83 12.99 8.41 4.17
C PRO A 83 14.09 8.13 3.15
N LYS A 84 15.20 7.53 3.59
CA LYS A 84 16.36 7.18 2.74
C LYS A 84 16.00 6.17 1.64
N PHE A 85 15.11 5.22 1.93
CA PHE A 85 14.74 4.12 1.03
C PHE A 85 13.36 4.31 0.39
N ARG A 86 12.61 5.34 0.80
CA ARG A 86 11.21 5.61 0.40
C ARG A 86 10.97 5.49 -1.09
N ARG A 87 11.82 6.10 -1.89
CA ARG A 87 11.67 6.09 -3.35
C ARG A 87 11.79 4.70 -3.94
N ILE A 88 12.74 3.90 -3.45
CA ILE A 88 12.94 2.52 -3.92
C ILE A 88 11.77 1.66 -3.46
N GLY A 89 11.36 1.78 -2.18
CA GLY A 89 10.17 1.11 -1.64
C GLY A 89 8.92 1.43 -2.44
N ALA A 90 8.70 2.72 -2.78
CA ALA A 90 7.55 3.13 -3.58
C ALA A 90 7.54 2.50 -4.97
N TRP A 91 8.68 2.48 -5.68
CA TRP A 91 8.76 1.82 -6.99
C TRP A 91 8.55 0.31 -6.90
N GLY A 92 9.13 -0.33 -5.86
CA GLY A 92 8.91 -1.75 -5.61
C GLY A 92 7.43 -2.08 -5.34
N LEU A 93 6.76 -1.28 -4.49
CA LEU A 93 5.32 -1.45 -4.23
C LEU A 93 4.46 -1.24 -5.47
N LEU A 94 4.80 -0.29 -6.35
CA LEU A 94 4.08 -0.12 -7.61
C LEU A 94 4.21 -1.37 -8.50
N LEU A 95 5.41 -1.93 -8.62
CA LEU A 95 5.61 -3.17 -9.36
C LEU A 95 4.85 -4.34 -8.74
N LEU A 96 4.87 -4.45 -7.42
CA LEU A 96 4.12 -5.48 -6.70
C LEU A 96 2.61 -5.35 -6.93
N LEU A 97 2.05 -4.14 -6.81
CA LEU A 97 0.63 -3.88 -7.08
C LEU A 97 0.23 -4.29 -8.51
N VAL A 98 1.10 -4.02 -9.50
CA VAL A 98 0.87 -4.49 -10.87
C VAL A 98 0.92 -6.02 -10.96
N ALA A 99 1.87 -6.64 -10.26
CA ALA A 99 2.04 -8.09 -10.29
C ALA A 99 0.86 -8.87 -9.65
N VAL A 100 0.25 -8.32 -8.59
CA VAL A 100 -0.89 -8.96 -7.91
C VAL A 100 -2.25 -8.59 -8.55
N TYR A 101 -2.29 -7.60 -9.44
CA TYR A 101 -3.55 -7.15 -10.07
C TYR A 101 -4.30 -8.24 -10.82
N PRO A 102 -3.65 -9.18 -11.55
CA PRO A 102 -4.33 -10.30 -12.18
C PRO A 102 -5.16 -11.16 -11.22
N ALA A 103 -4.73 -11.31 -9.96
CA ALA A 103 -5.52 -12.05 -8.96
C ALA A 103 -6.83 -11.32 -8.63
N ASN A 104 -6.81 -10.00 -8.48
CA ASN A 104 -8.03 -9.20 -8.24
C ASN A 104 -8.98 -9.23 -9.44
N ILE A 105 -8.44 -9.23 -10.67
CA ILE A 105 -9.24 -9.39 -11.90
C ILE A 105 -9.88 -10.78 -11.92
N ASP A 106 -9.12 -11.82 -11.63
CA ASP A 106 -9.60 -13.21 -11.61
C ASP A 106 -10.72 -13.40 -10.58
N MET A 107 -10.54 -12.85 -9.37
CA MET A 107 -11.58 -12.86 -8.34
C MET A 107 -12.88 -12.19 -8.79
N PHE A 108 -12.79 -11.11 -9.55
CA PHE A 108 -13.98 -10.39 -10.05
C PHE A 108 -14.65 -11.11 -11.21
N ILE A 109 -13.88 -11.65 -12.16
CA ILE A 109 -14.42 -12.31 -13.35
C ILE A 109 -15.10 -13.63 -12.99
N ASN A 110 -14.51 -14.38 -12.05
CA ASN A 110 -14.96 -15.71 -11.66
C ASN A 110 -15.79 -15.71 -10.38
N ASP A 111 -16.24 -14.55 -9.91
CA ASP A 111 -17.00 -14.37 -8.66
C ASP A 111 -16.43 -15.22 -7.50
N VAL A 112 -15.10 -15.09 -7.28
CA VAL A 112 -14.37 -15.93 -6.32
C VAL A 112 -14.65 -15.52 -4.89
N ASP A 113 -14.94 -16.50 -4.06
CA ASP A 113 -14.95 -16.40 -2.61
C ASP A 113 -13.94 -17.38 -1.99
N VAL A 114 -13.59 -17.13 -0.75
CA VAL A 114 -12.80 -18.04 0.09
C VAL A 114 -13.69 -18.46 1.25
N GLN A 115 -13.95 -19.73 1.36
CA GLN A 115 -14.85 -20.28 2.37
C GLN A 115 -14.18 -21.40 3.14
N THR A 116 -14.56 -21.55 4.40
CA THR A 116 -14.15 -22.71 5.21
C THR A 116 -15.26 -23.74 5.19
N ASN A 117 -14.97 -24.93 4.72
CA ASN A 117 -15.95 -26.02 4.64
C ASN A 117 -16.23 -26.62 6.04
N ALA A 118 -17.15 -27.57 6.11
CA ALA A 118 -17.57 -28.21 7.36
C ALA A 118 -16.44 -28.98 8.08
N LEU A 119 -15.35 -29.28 7.40
CA LEU A 119 -14.15 -29.93 7.91
C LEU A 119 -13.09 -28.96 8.40
N GLY A 120 -13.35 -27.63 8.32
CA GLY A 120 -12.40 -26.60 8.71
C GLY A 120 -11.33 -26.31 7.63
N VAL A 121 -11.48 -26.83 6.42
CA VAL A 121 -10.55 -26.59 5.31
C VAL A 121 -10.97 -25.34 4.54
N VAL A 122 -10.02 -24.45 4.33
CA VAL A 122 -10.20 -23.24 3.52
C VAL A 122 -10.11 -23.61 2.04
N GLU A 123 -11.09 -23.18 1.27
CA GLU A 123 -11.17 -23.51 -0.15
C GLU A 123 -11.63 -22.32 -0.99
N ARG A 124 -11.17 -22.32 -2.23
CA ARG A 124 -11.59 -21.36 -3.26
C ARG A 124 -12.92 -21.81 -3.86
N VAL A 125 -13.92 -20.96 -3.78
CA VAL A 125 -15.24 -21.15 -4.40
C VAL A 125 -15.37 -20.18 -5.58
N VAL A 126 -15.70 -20.70 -6.76
CA VAL A 126 -16.02 -19.90 -7.96
C VAL A 126 -17.52 -19.78 -8.12
N ASP A 127 -17.97 -18.78 -8.87
CA ASP A 127 -19.40 -18.45 -9.09
C ASP A 127 -20.17 -18.30 -7.76
N ALA A 128 -19.51 -17.80 -6.72
CA ALA A 128 -20.10 -17.59 -5.41
C ALA A 128 -21.12 -16.44 -5.45
N GLU A 129 -22.28 -16.67 -4.86
CA GLU A 129 -23.34 -15.67 -4.80
C GLU A 129 -22.98 -14.49 -3.89
N GLY A 130 -23.37 -13.27 -4.27
CA GLY A 130 -23.26 -12.07 -3.45
C GLY A 130 -21.85 -11.45 -3.34
N VAL A 131 -20.81 -12.05 -3.94
CA VAL A 131 -19.41 -11.57 -3.80
C VAL A 131 -18.98 -10.56 -4.87
N ARG A 132 -19.75 -10.46 -5.96
CA ARG A 132 -19.39 -9.65 -7.15
C ARG A 132 -19.12 -8.19 -6.82
N LEU A 133 -19.95 -7.56 -5.98
CA LEU A 133 -19.76 -6.16 -5.57
C LEU A 133 -18.46 -6.00 -4.76
N ARG A 134 -18.20 -6.88 -3.82
CA ARG A 134 -16.97 -6.88 -3.02
C ARG A 134 -15.73 -7.01 -3.90
N ASN A 135 -15.74 -7.95 -4.82
CA ASN A 135 -14.64 -8.20 -5.74
C ASN A 135 -14.47 -7.03 -6.74
N PHE A 136 -15.57 -6.42 -7.20
CA PHE A 136 -15.52 -5.22 -8.03
C PHE A 136 -14.86 -4.05 -7.29
N ILE A 137 -15.21 -3.80 -6.02
CA ILE A 137 -14.68 -2.69 -5.23
C ILE A 137 -13.15 -2.80 -5.08
N ARG A 138 -12.60 -3.99 -5.02
CA ARG A 138 -11.14 -4.21 -4.93
C ARG A 138 -10.37 -3.59 -6.12
N LEU A 139 -10.95 -3.60 -7.31
CA LEU A 139 -10.30 -3.07 -8.52
C LEU A 139 -10.01 -1.57 -8.43
N PRO A 140 -11.00 -0.66 -8.19
CA PRO A 140 -10.72 0.77 -8.03
C PRO A 140 -9.88 1.07 -6.78
N PHE A 141 -10.01 0.31 -5.69
CA PHE A 141 -9.14 0.48 -4.52
C PHE A 141 -7.67 0.26 -4.85
N GLN A 142 -7.36 -0.67 -5.71
CA GLN A 142 -5.97 -0.89 -6.14
C GLN A 142 -5.41 0.31 -6.89
N PHE A 143 -6.18 0.97 -7.76
CA PHE A 143 -5.76 2.21 -8.40
C PHE A 143 -5.54 3.34 -7.39
N LEU A 144 -6.34 3.40 -6.32
CA LEU A 144 -6.12 4.35 -5.23
C LEU A 144 -4.75 4.10 -4.56
N PHE A 145 -4.42 2.84 -4.24
CA PHE A 145 -3.11 2.50 -3.66
C PHE A 145 -1.96 2.81 -4.63
N VAL A 146 -2.11 2.49 -5.92
CA VAL A 146 -1.13 2.87 -6.95
C VAL A 146 -0.90 4.38 -6.95
N TRP A 147 -1.96 5.18 -6.92
CA TRP A 147 -1.86 6.64 -6.89
C TRP A 147 -1.18 7.14 -5.61
N LEU A 148 -1.56 6.61 -4.45
CA LEU A 148 -0.98 7.00 -3.16
C LEU A 148 0.52 6.68 -3.12
N VAL A 149 0.92 5.47 -3.52
CA VAL A 149 2.32 5.04 -3.54
C VAL A 149 3.13 5.83 -4.58
N TRP A 150 2.56 6.10 -5.77
CA TRP A 150 3.22 6.84 -6.84
C TRP A 150 3.68 8.23 -6.40
N ARG A 151 2.96 8.90 -5.52
CA ARG A 151 3.33 10.21 -4.97
C ARG A 151 4.70 10.18 -4.27
N HIS A 152 5.12 9.03 -3.76
CA HIS A 152 6.38 8.84 -3.04
C HIS A 152 7.55 8.40 -3.94
N THR A 153 7.35 8.21 -5.24
CA THR A 153 8.43 7.90 -6.20
C THR A 153 9.30 9.11 -6.54
N ARG A 154 8.82 10.32 -6.27
CA ARG A 154 9.53 11.57 -6.58
C ARG A 154 10.62 11.84 -5.55
N LYS A 155 11.75 12.44 -6.01
CA LYS A 155 12.78 12.93 -5.10
C LYS A 155 12.18 13.97 -4.15
N GLN A 156 12.28 13.72 -2.86
CA GLN A 156 11.93 14.70 -1.83
C GLN A 156 13.17 15.50 -1.49
N PRO A 157 13.10 16.83 -1.33
CA PRO A 157 14.22 17.60 -0.83
C PRO A 157 14.53 17.13 0.60
N ILE A 158 15.75 16.64 0.82
CA ILE A 158 16.23 16.28 2.14
C ILE A 158 16.66 17.61 2.77
N ASN A 159 15.82 18.17 3.65
CA ASN A 159 16.23 19.30 4.47
C ASN A 159 17.13 18.78 5.60
N PHE A 160 18.42 18.87 5.43
CA PHE A 160 19.36 18.85 6.55
C PHE A 160 19.28 20.19 7.30
N SER A 161 18.26 20.38 8.10
CA SER A 161 18.25 21.42 9.13
C SER A 161 18.74 20.78 10.43
N GLY A 162 20.09 20.75 10.60
CA GLY A 162 20.69 20.16 11.77
C GLY A 162 22.18 20.41 11.80
N SER A 163 22.57 21.63 12.10
CA SER A 163 23.84 21.98 12.71
C SER A 163 23.68 23.28 13.49
#